data_826cee3c61ec371e544f42482dc91e3d
#
_entry.id   826cee3c61ec371e544f42482dc91e3d
#
_cell.length_a   1.000
_cell.length_b   1.000
_cell.length_c   1.000
_cell.angle_alpha   90.00
_cell.angle_beta   90.00
_cell.angle_gamma   90.00
#
_symmetry.space_group_name_H-M   'P 1'
#
loop_
_entity.id
_entity.type
_entity.pdbx_description
1 polymer ?
#
loop_
_entity_poly.entity_id
_entity_poly.type
_entity_poly.pdbx_seq_one_letter_code
_entity_poly.pdbx_strand_id
1 'polypeptide(L)'
;MSSLILKTLGNRTLCNKLPIIQRKLYLSYSNKRLSSKKPTIEDDILKDIGNISLSDIKINKNISKGTESKLGTQLKKDETDDNFFHFNTWKGAAVIGTLAAGTYYFVKKEKDRLEIIKEAEANRPVVGGPFELMDMNGNKFTEKDLLGHYSILYFGFTHCPDVCPAELDKLNVWLSKLEKNRKEKIQPLFITCDPTRDTPDTLKKYLQDFHSSIIGLTGTYDQIKDMCRTYKVFFSTPRDANPKSDYIVDHSTFFYLLDPEGKFIDALGDMYDEKAGLEKIEAQMDAYMPQAERERRMNSWYSFLLK
;
A
#
# COMPACT_ATOMS: atom_id res chain seq x y z
N MET A 1 20.59 -18.63 -14.96
CA MET A 1 21.34 -17.35 -15.14
C MET A 1 21.38 -16.43 -13.92
N SER A 2 21.00 -16.92 -12.73
CA SER A 2 20.92 -16.09 -11.49
C SER A 2 22.12 -16.19 -10.54
N SER A 3 23.15 -16.95 -10.86
CA SER A 3 24.29 -17.15 -9.93
C SER A 3 25.54 -16.32 -10.24
N LEU A 4 25.58 -15.60 -11.36
CA LEU A 4 26.75 -14.80 -11.77
C LEU A 4 26.72 -13.33 -11.29
N ILE A 5 25.56 -12.81 -10.89
CA ILE A 5 25.42 -11.40 -10.48
C ILE A 5 25.85 -11.16 -9.02
N LEU A 6 25.94 -12.20 -8.21
CA LEU A 6 26.26 -12.08 -6.78
C LEU A 6 27.74 -12.05 -6.43
N LYS A 7 28.65 -12.28 -7.40
CA LYS A 7 30.12 -12.29 -7.16
C LYS A 7 30.83 -10.96 -7.43
N THR A 8 30.18 -9.99 -8.06
CA THR A 8 30.83 -8.72 -8.46
C THR A 8 30.60 -7.54 -7.53
N LEU A 9 29.85 -7.70 -6.44
CA LEU A 9 29.51 -6.61 -5.52
C LEU A 9 30.44 -6.45 -4.30
N GLY A 10 31.60 -7.12 -4.31
CA GLY A 10 32.58 -7.07 -3.21
C GLY A 10 33.64 -5.96 -3.31
N ASN A 11 33.63 -5.11 -4.32
CA ASN A 11 34.72 -4.18 -4.59
C ASN A 11 34.43 -2.77 -4.06
N ARG A 12 35.18 -2.30 -3.07
CA ARG A 12 35.11 -0.96 -2.45
C ARG A 12 35.23 0.20 -3.44
N THR A 13 35.76 -0.02 -4.63
CA THR A 13 35.91 0.97 -5.69
C THR A 13 34.60 1.40 -6.37
N LEU A 14 33.54 0.59 -6.30
CA LEU A 14 32.23 0.91 -6.85
C LEU A 14 31.41 1.85 -5.95
N CYS A 15 31.69 1.86 -4.65
CA CYS A 15 30.96 2.67 -3.67
C CYS A 15 31.18 4.18 -3.86
N ASN A 16 32.32 4.58 -4.47
CA ASN A 16 32.66 6.01 -4.67
C ASN A 16 31.94 6.67 -5.86
N LYS A 17 31.26 5.92 -6.70
CA LYS A 17 30.51 6.42 -7.87
C LYS A 17 29.01 6.57 -7.65
N LEU A 18 28.49 6.23 -6.48
CA LEU A 18 27.07 6.33 -6.16
C LEU A 18 26.71 7.69 -5.53
N PRO A 19 25.50 8.22 -5.80
CA PRO A 19 25.01 9.42 -5.12
C PRO A 19 24.91 9.23 -3.62
N ILE A 20 25.06 10.32 -2.86
CA ILE A 20 25.22 10.33 -1.39
C ILE A 20 24.13 9.53 -0.64
N ILE A 21 22.90 9.53 -1.14
CA ILE A 21 21.77 8.81 -0.52
C ILE A 21 21.94 7.28 -0.67
N GLN A 22 22.36 6.81 -1.84
CA GLN A 22 22.59 5.39 -2.09
C GLN A 22 23.83 4.87 -1.35
N ARG A 23 24.81 5.74 -1.12
CA ARG A 23 26.03 5.42 -0.35
C ARG A 23 25.71 5.16 1.12
N LYS A 24 24.77 5.93 1.74
CA LYS A 24 24.33 5.72 3.12
C LYS A 24 23.54 4.41 3.28
N LEU A 25 22.73 4.06 2.30
CA LEU A 25 21.95 2.81 2.30
C LEU A 25 22.87 1.58 2.13
N TYR A 26 23.86 1.67 1.25
CA TYR A 26 24.83 0.60 1.02
C TYR A 26 25.70 0.33 2.26
N LEU A 27 26.18 1.38 2.92
CA LEU A 27 26.97 1.27 4.15
C LEU A 27 26.13 0.72 5.32
N SER A 28 24.86 1.10 5.41
CA SER A 28 23.91 0.57 6.41
C SER A 28 23.62 -0.91 6.21
N TYR A 29 23.49 -1.36 4.95
CA TYR A 29 23.26 -2.76 4.60
C TYR A 29 24.49 -3.63 4.80
N SER A 30 25.70 -3.11 4.49
CA SER A 30 26.98 -3.79 4.71
C SER A 30 27.26 -4.02 6.18
N ASN A 31 27.00 -3.02 7.04
CA ASN A 31 27.18 -3.14 8.49
C ASN A 31 26.18 -4.13 9.14
N LYS A 32 24.97 -4.29 8.57
CA LYS A 32 23.99 -5.27 9.06
C LYS A 32 24.41 -6.73 8.77
N ARG A 33 25.21 -6.96 7.74
CA ARG A 33 25.70 -8.32 7.38
C ARG A 33 26.91 -8.78 8.21
N LEU A 34 27.65 -7.86 8.82
CA LEU A 34 28.80 -8.15 9.68
C LEU A 34 28.39 -8.39 11.13
N SER A 35 27.14 -8.12 11.51
CA SER A 35 26.62 -8.22 12.89
C SER A 35 25.82 -9.52 13.15
N SER A 36 26.11 -10.62 12.50
CA SER A 36 25.43 -11.90 12.78
C SER A 36 26.23 -12.87 13.67
N LYS A 37 27.12 -12.34 14.50
CA LYS A 37 27.64 -13.05 15.68
C LYS A 37 27.59 -12.07 16.85
N LYS A 38 26.55 -12.18 17.69
CA LYS A 38 26.51 -11.58 19.00
C LYS A 38 27.53 -12.29 19.90
N PRO A 39 28.57 -11.64 20.41
CA PRO A 39 29.14 -12.04 21.71
C PRO A 39 28.17 -11.50 22.76
N THR A 40 27.70 -12.36 23.62
CA THR A 40 26.95 -12.00 24.81
C THR A 40 27.93 -11.33 25.78
N ILE A 41 27.73 -10.03 26.02
CA ILE A 41 28.52 -9.20 26.97
C ILE A 41 28.49 -9.82 28.39
N GLU A 42 27.56 -10.71 28.68
CA GLU A 42 27.44 -11.43 29.95
C GLU A 42 28.54 -12.49 30.16
N ASP A 43 29.04 -13.12 29.12
CA ASP A 43 30.05 -14.19 29.25
C ASP A 43 31.48 -13.67 29.51
N ASP A 44 31.79 -12.44 29.07
CA ASP A 44 33.09 -11.80 29.32
C ASP A 44 33.16 -11.18 30.71
N ILE A 45 32.05 -10.66 31.25
CA ILE A 45 31.99 -10.10 32.61
C ILE A 45 32.11 -11.20 33.68
N LEU A 46 31.59 -12.40 33.45
CA LEU A 46 31.65 -13.53 34.37
C LEU A 46 33.03 -14.18 34.44
N LYS A 47 33.87 -14.05 33.40
CA LYS A 47 35.26 -14.54 33.42
C LYS A 47 36.20 -13.68 34.23
N ASP A 48 35.99 -12.35 34.27
CA ASP A 48 36.85 -11.45 35.04
C ASP A 48 36.54 -11.44 36.55
N ILE A 49 35.32 -11.83 36.93
CA ILE A 49 34.92 -11.90 38.35
C ILE A 49 35.40 -13.21 39.04
N GLY A 50 35.64 -14.26 38.24
CA GLY A 50 36.03 -15.58 38.79
C GLY A 50 37.47 -15.71 39.31
N ASN A 51 38.33 -14.70 39.09
CA ASN A 51 39.74 -14.75 39.44
C ASN A 51 40.17 -13.80 40.58
N ILE A 52 39.26 -13.19 41.30
CA ILE A 52 39.60 -12.35 42.43
C ILE A 52 39.48 -13.19 43.72
N SER A 53 40.64 -13.62 44.24
CA SER A 53 40.71 -14.30 45.53
C SER A 53 40.46 -13.28 46.63
N LEU A 54 39.56 -13.61 47.57
CA LEU A 54 39.22 -12.80 48.75
C LEU A 54 40.42 -12.58 49.68
N SER A 55 41.59 -13.23 49.46
CA SER A 55 42.81 -13.08 50.22
C SER A 55 43.65 -11.84 49.90
N ASP A 56 43.36 -11.17 48.75
CA ASP A 56 44.18 -10.04 48.28
C ASP A 56 43.64 -8.67 48.65
N ILE A 57 42.54 -8.63 49.38
CA ILE A 57 41.99 -7.36 49.88
C ILE A 57 42.62 -7.07 51.28
N LYS A 58 43.84 -6.52 51.28
CA LYS A 58 44.42 -5.91 52.49
C LYS A 58 43.72 -4.59 52.74
N ILE A 59 42.74 -4.61 53.64
CA ILE A 59 42.13 -3.39 54.21
C ILE A 59 43.16 -2.75 55.09
N ASN A 60 43.75 -1.66 54.63
CA ASN A 60 44.69 -0.84 55.45
C ASN A 60 43.89 -0.05 56.46
N LYS A 61 43.91 -0.50 57.71
CA LYS A 61 43.18 0.04 58.88
C LYS A 61 43.74 1.35 59.42
N ASN A 62 44.61 2.06 58.70
CA ASN A 62 45.29 3.26 59.22
C ASN A 62 44.84 4.59 58.59
N ILE A 63 43.59 4.68 58.13
CA ILE A 63 42.99 5.97 57.72
C ILE A 63 41.82 6.28 58.64
N SER A 64 42.14 6.49 59.91
CA SER A 64 41.24 7.15 60.85
C SER A 64 42.07 8.04 61.76
N LYS A 65 42.33 9.25 61.35
CA LYS A 65 42.48 10.49 62.07
C LYS A 65 43.32 11.47 61.25
N GLY A 66 42.68 12.47 60.70
CA GLY A 66 43.41 13.64 60.23
C GLY A 66 43.08 14.22 58.87
N THR A 67 41.88 14.15 58.42
CA THR A 67 41.51 14.94 57.19
C THR A 67 40.06 15.41 57.23
N GLU A 68 39.58 15.86 58.38
CA GLU A 68 38.19 16.40 58.44
C GLU A 68 38.11 17.93 58.31
N SER A 69 39.18 18.64 57.93
CA SER A 69 39.10 20.09 57.95
C SER A 69 39.56 20.85 56.71
N LYS A 70 39.71 20.20 55.53
CA LYS A 70 40.06 20.95 54.27
C LYS A 70 39.41 20.48 52.99
N LEU A 71 38.36 19.67 53.04
CA LEU A 71 37.63 19.29 51.83
C LEU A 71 36.22 19.94 51.68
N GLY A 72 35.94 20.92 52.57
CA GLY A 72 34.64 21.57 52.65
C GLY A 72 34.43 22.83 51.79
N THR A 73 35.39 23.24 50.96
CA THR A 73 35.27 24.57 50.33
C THR A 73 35.83 24.63 48.91
N GLN A 74 35.56 23.70 48.04
CA GLN A 74 35.74 23.86 46.58
C GLN A 74 34.82 22.95 45.74
N LEU A 75 33.63 22.60 46.21
CA LEU A 75 32.57 22.26 45.27
C LEU A 75 31.84 23.56 44.95
N LYS A 76 32.38 24.32 43.98
CA LYS A 76 31.58 25.25 43.21
C LYS A 76 30.44 24.43 42.67
N LYS A 77 29.26 24.67 43.24
CA LYS A 77 27.99 24.30 42.67
C LYS A 77 27.95 25.05 41.33
N ASP A 78 28.28 24.34 40.23
CA ASP A 78 27.88 24.80 38.93
C ASP A 78 26.36 24.86 39.01
N GLU A 79 25.84 26.08 39.12
CA GLU A 79 24.46 26.39 38.86
C GLU A 79 24.26 26.07 37.38
N THR A 80 24.04 24.77 37.07
CA THR A 80 23.34 24.40 35.86
C THR A 80 22.00 25.09 36.02
N ASP A 81 21.69 25.94 35.04
CA ASP A 81 20.40 26.57 34.88
C ASP A 81 19.31 25.47 34.76
N ASP A 82 18.87 24.95 35.91
CA ASP A 82 17.80 23.98 36.05
C ASP A 82 16.41 24.59 35.68
N ASN A 83 16.43 25.76 35.03
CA ASN A 83 15.23 26.53 34.73
C ASN A 83 14.46 26.05 33.50
N PHE A 84 14.92 25.00 32.79
CA PHE A 84 14.22 24.58 31.54
C PHE A 84 13.02 23.68 31.82
N PHE A 85 12.96 22.92 32.92
CA PHE A 85 11.85 22.03 33.26
C PHE A 85 11.40 22.10 34.71
N HIS A 86 11.05 23.29 35.21
CA HIS A 86 10.26 23.34 36.43
C HIS A 86 8.81 22.94 36.12
N PHE A 87 8.47 21.66 36.31
CA PHE A 87 7.09 21.13 36.18
C PHE A 87 6.09 21.80 37.12
N ASN A 88 6.57 22.61 38.07
CA ASN A 88 5.72 23.31 39.01
C ASN A 88 5.37 24.75 38.60
N THR A 89 5.79 25.18 37.41
CA THR A 89 5.43 26.49 36.88
C THR A 89 4.25 26.39 35.92
N TRP A 90 3.41 27.39 35.87
CA TRP A 90 2.28 27.45 34.92
C TRP A 90 2.72 27.25 33.46
N LYS A 91 3.95 27.59 33.12
CA LYS A 91 4.57 27.36 31.80
C LYS A 91 4.72 25.87 31.51
N GLY A 92 5.15 25.06 32.46
CA GLY A 92 5.22 23.60 32.33
C GLY A 92 3.84 22.98 32.15
N ALA A 93 2.85 23.45 32.92
CA ALA A 93 1.47 23.02 32.77
C ALA A 93 0.89 23.38 31.38
N ALA A 94 1.22 24.55 30.85
CA ALA A 94 0.81 24.97 29.51
C ALA A 94 1.42 24.09 28.40
N VAL A 95 2.71 23.72 28.51
CA VAL A 95 3.38 22.82 27.58
C VAL A 95 2.75 21.42 27.61
N ILE A 96 2.51 20.88 28.82
CA ILE A 96 1.85 19.57 28.94
C ILE A 96 0.42 19.62 28.40
N GLY A 97 -0.32 20.69 28.67
CA GLY A 97 -1.67 20.90 28.17
C GLY A 97 -1.73 20.97 26.62
N THR A 98 -0.79 21.67 26.00
CA THR A 98 -0.73 21.75 24.53
C THR A 98 -0.33 20.44 23.89
N LEU A 99 0.61 19.69 24.47
CA LEU A 99 0.97 18.36 24.02
C LEU A 99 -0.19 17.37 24.19
N ALA A 100 -0.89 17.40 25.31
CA ALA A 100 -2.06 16.55 25.54
C ALA A 100 -3.21 16.89 24.58
N ALA A 101 -3.48 18.18 24.33
CA ALA A 101 -4.48 18.61 23.36
C ALA A 101 -4.09 18.20 21.93
N GLY A 102 -2.81 18.33 21.56
CA GLY A 102 -2.29 17.92 20.26
C GLY A 102 -2.41 16.42 20.04
N THR A 103 -2.03 15.60 21.03
CA THR A 103 -2.19 14.13 20.99
C THR A 103 -3.66 13.73 20.94
N TYR A 104 -4.52 14.35 21.73
CA TYR A 104 -5.96 14.10 21.70
C TYR A 104 -6.57 14.41 20.33
N TYR A 105 -6.23 15.58 19.77
CA TYR A 105 -6.71 15.98 18.44
C TYR A 105 -6.25 14.99 17.36
N PHE A 106 -4.97 14.59 17.39
CA PHE A 106 -4.41 13.63 16.45
C PHE A 106 -5.11 12.25 16.54
N VAL A 107 -5.27 11.73 17.76
CA VAL A 107 -5.95 10.44 17.99
C VAL A 107 -7.40 10.50 17.57
N LYS A 108 -8.11 11.59 17.90
CA LYS A 108 -9.50 11.78 17.50
C LYS A 108 -9.64 11.80 15.97
N LYS A 109 -8.80 12.58 15.30
CA LYS A 109 -8.82 12.65 13.83
C LYS A 109 -8.57 11.30 13.18
N GLU A 110 -7.65 10.51 13.70
CA GLU A 110 -7.36 9.16 13.19
C GLU A 110 -8.52 8.19 13.46
N LYS A 111 -9.15 8.30 14.63
CA LYS A 111 -10.35 7.53 14.96
C LYS A 111 -11.50 7.82 14.00
N ASP A 112 -11.83 9.10 13.83
CA ASP A 112 -12.91 9.54 12.93
C ASP A 112 -12.64 9.03 11.50
N ARG A 113 -11.38 9.08 11.04
CA ARG A 113 -10.98 8.55 9.73
C ARG A 113 -11.20 7.04 9.60
N LEU A 114 -10.80 6.27 10.63
CA LEU A 114 -10.99 4.81 10.63
C LEU A 114 -12.46 4.41 10.70
N GLU A 115 -13.28 5.16 11.44
CA GLU A 115 -14.74 4.95 11.52
C GLU A 115 -15.39 5.19 10.15
N ILE A 116 -15.05 6.29 9.47
CA ILE A 116 -15.56 6.59 8.12
C ILE A 116 -15.19 5.46 7.13
N ILE A 117 -13.95 4.97 7.19
CA ILE A 117 -13.52 3.86 6.32
C ILE A 117 -14.32 2.59 6.62
N LYS A 118 -14.54 2.26 7.89
CA LYS A 118 -15.34 1.08 8.29
C LYS A 118 -16.79 1.18 7.83
N GLU A 119 -17.40 2.35 8.02
CA GLU A 119 -18.79 2.59 7.59
C GLU A 119 -18.91 2.52 6.07
N ALA A 120 -17.95 3.10 5.35
CA ALA A 120 -17.91 3.02 3.90
C ALA A 120 -17.77 1.58 3.40
N GLU A 121 -16.96 0.75 4.07
CA GLU A 121 -16.82 -0.68 3.73
C GLU A 121 -18.07 -1.49 4.08
N ALA A 122 -18.68 -1.25 5.25
CA ALA A 122 -19.89 -1.96 5.67
C ALA A 122 -21.08 -1.65 4.75
N ASN A 123 -21.13 -0.47 4.17
CA ASN A 123 -22.19 -0.02 3.26
C ASN A 123 -21.87 -0.27 1.78
N ARG A 124 -20.68 -0.79 1.44
CA ARG A 124 -20.36 -1.12 0.05
C ARG A 124 -21.25 -2.25 -0.45
N PRO A 125 -21.84 -2.09 -1.63
CA PRO A 125 -22.57 -3.19 -2.25
C PRO A 125 -21.61 -4.36 -2.50
N VAL A 126 -22.07 -5.58 -2.24
CA VAL A 126 -21.30 -6.78 -2.58
C VAL A 126 -21.34 -6.92 -4.10
N VAL A 127 -20.30 -6.43 -4.75
CA VAL A 127 -20.06 -6.51 -6.19
C VAL A 127 -18.72 -7.19 -6.40
N GLY A 128 -18.68 -8.15 -7.35
CA GLY A 128 -17.52 -8.97 -7.61
C GLY A 128 -17.56 -10.32 -6.90
N GLY A 129 -16.73 -11.23 -7.34
CA GLY A 129 -16.61 -12.59 -6.85
C GLY A 129 -15.78 -13.43 -7.81
N PRO A 130 -15.70 -14.76 -7.59
CA PRO A 130 -14.92 -15.64 -8.43
C PRO A 130 -15.46 -15.67 -9.87
N PHE A 131 -14.56 -15.65 -10.83
CA PHE A 131 -14.85 -15.83 -12.24
C PHE A 131 -13.70 -16.54 -12.95
N GLU A 132 -13.98 -17.07 -14.11
CA GLU A 132 -12.98 -17.69 -14.97
C GLU A 132 -13.31 -17.34 -16.42
N LEU A 133 -12.43 -16.55 -17.04
CA LEU A 133 -12.53 -16.11 -18.43
C LEU A 133 -11.23 -16.43 -19.17
N MET A 134 -11.17 -16.08 -20.43
CA MET A 134 -10.02 -16.23 -21.31
C MET A 134 -9.58 -14.87 -21.83
N ASP A 135 -8.27 -14.61 -21.82
CA ASP A 135 -7.70 -13.40 -22.40
C ASP A 135 -7.59 -13.50 -23.95
N MET A 136 -7.14 -12.42 -24.55
CA MET A 136 -6.91 -12.32 -26.00
C MET A 136 -5.82 -13.25 -26.54
N ASN A 137 -5.02 -13.86 -25.65
CA ASN A 137 -3.95 -14.79 -26.01
C ASN A 137 -4.32 -16.25 -25.75
N GLY A 138 -5.57 -16.50 -25.31
CA GLY A 138 -6.05 -17.83 -24.97
C GLY A 138 -5.66 -18.31 -23.57
N ASN A 139 -5.09 -17.44 -22.73
CA ASN A 139 -4.75 -17.81 -21.36
C ASN A 139 -5.98 -17.65 -20.46
N LYS A 140 -6.03 -18.50 -19.44
CA LYS A 140 -7.03 -18.40 -18.38
C LYS A 140 -6.78 -17.14 -17.55
N PHE A 141 -7.85 -16.38 -17.29
CA PHE A 141 -7.86 -15.18 -16.43
C PHE A 141 -8.93 -15.32 -15.34
N THR A 142 -8.59 -15.06 -14.11
CA THR A 142 -9.42 -15.28 -12.93
C THR A 142 -9.43 -14.07 -12.01
N GLU A 143 -10.26 -14.08 -10.97
CA GLU A 143 -10.25 -13.06 -9.92
C GLU A 143 -8.90 -12.88 -9.21
N LYS A 144 -8.03 -13.91 -9.26
CA LYS A 144 -6.69 -13.85 -8.65
C LYS A 144 -5.74 -12.96 -9.43
N ASP A 145 -5.98 -12.82 -10.72
CA ASP A 145 -5.18 -11.97 -11.61
C ASP A 145 -5.49 -10.48 -11.42
N LEU A 146 -6.53 -10.15 -10.65
CA LEU A 146 -6.84 -8.78 -10.21
C LEU A 146 -6.02 -8.33 -9.00
N LEU A 147 -5.38 -9.26 -8.28
CA LEU A 147 -4.71 -8.95 -7.03
C LEU A 147 -3.39 -8.20 -7.25
N GLY A 148 -3.13 -7.23 -6.38
CA GLY A 148 -1.90 -6.43 -6.42
C GLY A 148 -1.94 -5.21 -7.34
N HIS A 149 -3.04 -4.98 -8.06
CA HIS A 149 -3.26 -3.87 -8.97
C HIS A 149 -4.60 -3.22 -8.73
N TYR A 150 -4.72 -1.93 -9.01
CA TYR A 150 -6.05 -1.35 -9.23
C TYR A 150 -6.58 -1.86 -10.56
N SER A 151 -7.82 -2.27 -10.61
CA SER A 151 -8.43 -2.74 -11.86
C SER A 151 -9.61 -1.87 -12.24
N ILE A 152 -9.70 -1.54 -13.54
CA ILE A 152 -10.83 -0.83 -14.11
C ILE A 152 -11.49 -1.78 -15.12
N LEU A 153 -12.70 -2.27 -14.78
CA LEU A 153 -13.45 -3.18 -15.61
C LEU A 153 -14.49 -2.40 -16.42
N TYR A 154 -14.56 -2.66 -17.69
CA TYR A 154 -15.61 -2.19 -18.57
C TYR A 154 -16.27 -3.37 -19.28
N PHE A 155 -17.60 -3.39 -19.26
CA PHE A 155 -18.39 -4.40 -19.93
C PHE A 155 -18.94 -3.80 -21.22
N GLY A 156 -18.66 -4.45 -22.36
CA GLY A 156 -19.01 -3.94 -23.68
C GLY A 156 -19.03 -5.04 -24.73
N PHE A 157 -19.09 -4.67 -25.99
CA PHE A 157 -18.94 -5.62 -27.12
C PHE A 157 -18.36 -4.90 -28.33
N THR A 158 -17.65 -5.64 -29.22
CA THR A 158 -16.88 -5.04 -30.31
C THR A 158 -17.74 -4.44 -31.42
N HIS A 159 -19.00 -4.89 -31.56
CA HIS A 159 -19.95 -4.44 -32.55
C HIS A 159 -20.85 -3.29 -32.05
N CYS A 160 -20.49 -2.65 -30.95
CA CYS A 160 -21.19 -1.45 -30.48
C CYS A 160 -20.84 -0.25 -31.39
N PRO A 161 -21.83 0.44 -32.00
CA PRO A 161 -21.53 1.48 -32.98
C PRO A 161 -21.00 2.77 -32.36
N ASP A 162 -21.42 3.16 -31.15
CA ASP A 162 -21.17 4.49 -30.60
C ASP A 162 -20.63 4.48 -29.18
N VAL A 163 -21.34 3.85 -28.24
CA VAL A 163 -21.09 4.02 -26.81
C VAL A 163 -19.75 3.41 -26.38
N CYS A 164 -19.47 2.14 -26.76
CA CYS A 164 -18.24 1.48 -26.34
C CYS A 164 -16.97 2.16 -26.88
N PRO A 165 -16.89 2.60 -28.15
CA PRO A 165 -15.73 3.37 -28.60
C PRO A 165 -15.53 4.67 -27.84
N ALA A 166 -16.60 5.46 -27.63
CA ALA A 166 -16.52 6.72 -26.88
C ALA A 166 -16.06 6.52 -25.43
N GLU A 167 -16.56 5.48 -24.75
CA GLU A 167 -16.13 5.15 -23.39
C GLU A 167 -14.68 4.65 -23.35
N LEU A 168 -14.24 3.86 -24.33
CA LEU A 168 -12.85 3.42 -24.41
C LEU A 168 -11.88 4.58 -24.70
N ASP A 169 -12.29 5.57 -25.51
CA ASP A 169 -11.51 6.80 -25.73
C ASP A 169 -11.36 7.60 -24.41
N LYS A 170 -12.44 7.70 -23.65
CA LYS A 170 -12.40 8.30 -22.30
C LYS A 170 -11.44 7.54 -21.38
N LEU A 171 -11.50 6.22 -21.39
CA LEU A 171 -10.59 5.36 -20.63
C LEU A 171 -9.12 5.58 -21.05
N ASN A 172 -8.83 5.73 -22.37
CA ASN A 172 -7.49 6.04 -22.87
C ASN A 172 -6.92 7.31 -22.25
N VAL A 173 -7.75 8.35 -22.12
CA VAL A 173 -7.33 9.61 -21.50
C VAL A 173 -7.02 9.40 -20.02
N TRP A 174 -7.86 8.65 -19.28
CA TRP A 174 -7.63 8.35 -17.88
C TRP A 174 -6.35 7.55 -17.67
N LEU A 175 -6.16 6.46 -18.42
CA LEU A 175 -4.98 5.60 -18.32
C LEU A 175 -3.69 6.38 -18.59
N SER A 176 -3.66 7.15 -19.68
CA SER A 176 -2.47 7.95 -20.04
C SER A 176 -2.09 8.96 -18.96
N LYS A 177 -3.06 9.56 -18.28
CA LYS A 177 -2.82 10.49 -17.19
C LYS A 177 -2.40 9.77 -15.91
N LEU A 178 -3.06 8.65 -15.58
CA LEU A 178 -2.76 7.86 -14.38
C LEU A 178 -1.37 7.23 -14.45
N GLU A 179 -0.96 6.66 -15.58
CA GLU A 179 0.38 6.11 -15.79
C GLU A 179 1.48 7.16 -15.64
N LYS A 180 1.21 8.41 -16.10
CA LYS A 180 2.15 9.51 -15.98
C LYS A 180 2.27 10.04 -14.55
N ASN A 181 1.15 10.10 -13.83
CA ASN A 181 1.06 10.77 -12.54
C ASN A 181 1.29 9.82 -11.35
N ARG A 182 1.11 8.51 -11.55
CA ARG A 182 1.10 7.51 -10.49
C ARG A 182 2.07 6.37 -10.74
N LYS A 183 2.53 5.76 -9.64
CA LYS A 183 3.42 4.58 -9.65
C LYS A 183 2.66 3.28 -9.49
N GLU A 184 1.43 3.35 -9.01
CA GLU A 184 0.55 2.21 -8.83
C GLU A 184 0.15 1.65 -10.19
N LYS A 185 0.21 0.34 -10.32
CA LYS A 185 -0.22 -0.33 -11.55
C LYS A 185 -1.73 -0.34 -11.64
N ILE A 186 -2.24 0.07 -12.78
CA ILE A 186 -3.66 0.01 -13.11
C ILE A 186 -3.82 -1.00 -14.24
N GLN A 187 -4.75 -1.91 -14.05
CA GLN A 187 -5.07 -2.98 -14.99
C GLN A 187 -6.45 -2.73 -15.60
N PRO A 188 -6.53 -2.16 -16.80
CA PRO A 188 -7.79 -1.98 -17.48
C PRO A 188 -8.24 -3.29 -18.16
N LEU A 189 -9.50 -3.66 -17.95
CA LEU A 189 -10.09 -4.89 -18.47
C LEU A 189 -11.33 -4.55 -19.29
N PHE A 190 -11.38 -5.04 -20.50
CA PHE A 190 -12.56 -5.03 -21.36
C PHE A 190 -13.20 -6.42 -21.37
N ILE A 191 -14.40 -6.57 -20.83
CA ILE A 191 -15.12 -7.84 -20.75
C ILE A 191 -16.23 -7.84 -21.79
N THR A 192 -16.20 -8.79 -22.72
CA THR A 192 -17.27 -8.85 -23.70
C THR A 192 -18.58 -9.33 -23.10
N CYS A 193 -19.67 -8.67 -23.50
CA CYS A 193 -21.05 -9.15 -23.27
C CYS A 193 -21.58 -10.00 -24.43
N ASP A 194 -20.82 -10.14 -25.52
CA ASP A 194 -21.20 -10.93 -26.70
C ASP A 194 -20.11 -11.94 -27.09
N PRO A 195 -19.91 -12.99 -26.32
CA PRO A 195 -18.86 -13.97 -26.58
C PRO A 195 -19.10 -14.77 -27.90
N THR A 196 -20.28 -14.65 -28.48
CA THR A 196 -20.61 -15.35 -29.73
C THR A 196 -19.90 -14.72 -30.91
N ARG A 197 -19.80 -13.39 -30.98
CA ARG A 197 -19.11 -12.64 -32.03
C ARG A 197 -17.70 -12.24 -31.64
N ASP A 198 -17.47 -12.00 -30.34
CA ASP A 198 -16.23 -11.46 -29.80
C ASP A 198 -15.26 -12.58 -29.41
N THR A 199 -14.63 -13.17 -30.42
CA THR A 199 -13.55 -14.14 -30.23
C THR A 199 -12.30 -13.44 -29.69
N PRO A 200 -11.31 -14.17 -29.11
CA PRO A 200 -10.04 -13.58 -28.70
C PRO A 200 -9.35 -12.76 -29.80
N ASP A 201 -9.37 -13.23 -31.04
CA ASP A 201 -8.78 -12.54 -32.19
C ASP A 201 -9.57 -11.26 -32.55
N THR A 202 -10.90 -11.31 -32.46
CA THR A 202 -11.76 -10.13 -32.67
C THR A 202 -11.49 -9.05 -31.62
N LEU A 203 -11.45 -9.45 -30.36
CA LEU A 203 -11.10 -8.54 -29.25
C LEU A 203 -9.71 -7.93 -29.43
N LYS A 204 -8.74 -8.76 -29.78
CA LYS A 204 -7.37 -8.29 -30.01
C LYS A 204 -7.29 -7.26 -31.12
N LYS A 205 -8.00 -7.50 -32.23
CA LYS A 205 -8.06 -6.55 -33.34
C LYS A 205 -8.76 -5.25 -32.95
N TYR A 206 -9.89 -5.33 -32.27
CA TYR A 206 -10.67 -4.17 -31.83
C TYR A 206 -9.90 -3.28 -30.84
N LEU A 207 -9.26 -3.90 -29.84
CA LEU A 207 -8.56 -3.17 -28.78
C LEU A 207 -7.21 -2.59 -29.22
N GLN A 208 -6.70 -2.94 -30.41
CA GLN A 208 -5.48 -2.31 -30.97
C GLN A 208 -5.65 -0.81 -31.25
N ASP A 209 -6.88 -0.35 -31.47
CA ASP A 209 -7.18 1.06 -31.73
C ASP A 209 -7.20 1.91 -30.45
N PHE A 210 -7.10 1.27 -29.27
CA PHE A 210 -7.16 1.89 -27.95
C PHE A 210 -5.86 1.73 -27.18
N HIS A 211 -5.89 1.96 -25.84
CA HIS A 211 -4.71 1.91 -25.01
C HIS A 211 -4.11 0.50 -24.93
N SER A 212 -2.82 0.38 -25.16
CA SER A 212 -2.12 -0.92 -25.26
C SER A 212 -2.14 -1.77 -23.98
N SER A 213 -2.43 -1.16 -22.82
CA SER A 213 -2.56 -1.89 -21.57
C SER A 213 -3.91 -2.57 -21.37
N ILE A 214 -4.92 -2.29 -22.21
CA ILE A 214 -6.25 -2.88 -22.06
C ILE A 214 -6.20 -4.37 -22.39
N ILE A 215 -6.67 -5.19 -21.46
CA ILE A 215 -6.77 -6.64 -21.62
C ILE A 215 -8.21 -6.98 -21.95
N GLY A 216 -8.45 -7.57 -23.12
CA GLY A 216 -9.77 -8.08 -23.52
C GLY A 216 -10.00 -9.47 -22.93
N LEU A 217 -11.17 -9.68 -22.36
CA LEU A 217 -11.60 -10.95 -21.77
C LEU A 217 -12.87 -11.44 -22.44
N THR A 218 -12.90 -12.73 -22.78
CA THR A 218 -14.05 -13.45 -23.32
C THR A 218 -14.19 -14.81 -22.65
N GLY A 219 -15.24 -15.55 -22.98
CA GLY A 219 -15.48 -16.87 -22.43
C GLY A 219 -16.72 -17.51 -23.04
N THR A 220 -17.24 -18.53 -22.42
CA THR A 220 -18.54 -19.09 -22.79
C THR A 220 -19.67 -18.12 -22.37
N TYR A 221 -20.82 -18.21 -23.02
CA TYR A 221 -21.98 -17.39 -22.67
C TYR A 221 -22.35 -17.51 -21.18
N ASP A 222 -22.28 -18.71 -20.61
CA ASP A 222 -22.60 -18.93 -19.21
C ASP A 222 -21.57 -18.27 -18.28
N GLN A 223 -20.28 -18.33 -18.60
CA GLN A 223 -19.23 -17.64 -17.84
C GLN A 223 -19.42 -16.12 -17.85
N ILE A 224 -19.71 -15.53 -19.01
CA ILE A 224 -20.01 -14.10 -19.14
C ILE A 224 -21.26 -13.74 -18.36
N LYS A 225 -22.32 -14.54 -18.46
CA LYS A 225 -23.58 -14.34 -17.72
C LYS A 225 -23.36 -14.38 -16.19
N ASP A 226 -22.58 -15.32 -15.71
CA ASP A 226 -22.27 -15.44 -14.28
C ASP A 226 -21.41 -14.27 -13.81
N MET A 227 -20.43 -13.83 -14.60
CA MET A 227 -19.66 -12.63 -14.30
C MET A 227 -20.52 -11.37 -14.27
N CYS A 228 -21.36 -11.15 -15.27
CA CYS A 228 -22.29 -10.01 -15.29
C CYS A 228 -23.22 -10.03 -14.07
N ARG A 229 -23.74 -11.20 -13.67
CA ARG A 229 -24.56 -11.34 -12.45
C ARG A 229 -23.75 -10.96 -11.19
N THR A 230 -22.52 -11.43 -11.09
CA THR A 230 -21.63 -11.20 -9.94
C THR A 230 -21.26 -9.72 -9.81
N TYR A 231 -21.03 -9.04 -10.91
CA TYR A 231 -20.73 -7.61 -10.97
C TYR A 231 -21.97 -6.72 -11.06
N LYS A 232 -23.20 -7.30 -11.01
CA LYS A 232 -24.48 -6.58 -11.12
C LYS A 232 -24.60 -5.79 -12.45
N VAL A 233 -23.99 -6.27 -13.48
CA VAL A 233 -24.09 -5.72 -14.84
C VAL A 233 -25.37 -6.26 -15.47
N PHE A 234 -26.22 -5.35 -15.91
CA PHE A 234 -27.35 -5.73 -16.77
C PHE A 234 -26.82 -5.98 -18.20
N PHE A 235 -27.18 -7.09 -18.80
CA PHE A 235 -27.01 -7.29 -20.24
C PHE A 235 -28.17 -8.13 -20.79
N SER A 236 -28.52 -7.87 -22.03
CA SER A 236 -29.60 -8.60 -22.72
C SER A 236 -29.22 -8.80 -24.17
N THR A 237 -29.16 -10.05 -24.57
CA THR A 237 -28.99 -10.44 -25.98
C THR A 237 -30.36 -10.75 -26.58
N PRO A 238 -30.68 -10.29 -27.82
CA PRO A 238 -31.93 -10.65 -28.50
C PRO A 238 -32.10 -12.16 -28.60
N ARG A 239 -33.35 -12.63 -28.49
CA ARG A 239 -33.65 -14.08 -28.53
C ARG A 239 -33.31 -14.73 -29.86
N ASP A 240 -33.35 -13.95 -30.93
CA ASP A 240 -33.06 -14.40 -32.31
C ASP A 240 -31.65 -14.03 -32.77
N ALA A 241 -30.74 -13.79 -31.82
CA ALA A 241 -29.36 -13.43 -32.10
C ALA A 241 -28.67 -14.54 -32.89
N ASN A 242 -28.36 -14.24 -34.15
CA ASN A 242 -27.56 -15.09 -34.99
C ASN A 242 -26.16 -14.45 -35.15
N PRO A 243 -25.07 -15.19 -34.95
CA PRO A 243 -23.72 -14.65 -35.11
C PRO A 243 -23.42 -13.94 -36.41
N LYS A 244 -24.21 -14.27 -37.46
CA LYS A 244 -24.10 -13.67 -38.80
C LYS A 244 -25.03 -12.47 -39.01
N SER A 245 -25.91 -12.16 -38.05
CA SER A 245 -26.80 -11.02 -38.14
C SER A 245 -26.24 -9.85 -37.33
N ASP A 246 -26.63 -8.66 -37.79
CA ASP A 246 -26.31 -7.45 -37.03
C ASP A 246 -27.36 -7.26 -35.92
N TYR A 247 -26.93 -7.36 -34.67
CA TYR A 247 -27.77 -7.14 -33.50
C TYR A 247 -27.02 -6.34 -32.45
N ILE A 248 -27.75 -5.61 -31.64
CA ILE A 248 -27.23 -4.81 -30.54
C ILE A 248 -27.49 -5.57 -29.24
N VAL A 249 -26.49 -5.57 -28.35
CA VAL A 249 -26.58 -6.09 -26.96
C VAL A 249 -26.79 -4.93 -26.04
N ASP A 250 -27.92 -4.91 -25.33
CA ASP A 250 -28.14 -3.93 -24.29
C ASP A 250 -27.30 -4.28 -23.07
N HIS A 251 -26.47 -3.35 -22.58
CA HIS A 251 -25.65 -3.55 -21.41
C HIS A 251 -25.48 -2.26 -20.60
N SER A 252 -25.09 -2.43 -19.33
CA SER A 252 -24.75 -1.28 -18.47
C SER A 252 -23.40 -0.67 -18.86
N THR A 253 -23.36 0.66 -19.01
CA THR A 253 -22.19 1.43 -19.45
C THR A 253 -21.43 2.03 -18.26
N PHE A 254 -20.96 1.19 -17.34
CA PHE A 254 -20.22 1.62 -16.17
C PHE A 254 -18.79 1.09 -16.20
N PHE A 255 -17.86 1.91 -15.70
CA PHE A 255 -16.52 1.46 -15.32
C PHE A 255 -16.55 1.06 -13.85
N TYR A 256 -16.11 -0.14 -13.55
CA TYR A 256 -16.01 -0.68 -12.20
C TYR A 256 -14.57 -0.55 -11.71
N LEU A 257 -14.35 0.26 -10.68
CA LEU A 257 -13.04 0.42 -10.06
C LEU A 257 -12.89 -0.59 -8.91
N LEU A 258 -11.82 -1.37 -8.95
CA LEU A 258 -11.46 -2.36 -7.93
C LEU A 258 -10.13 -1.99 -7.28
N ASP A 259 -10.00 -2.31 -6.00
CA ASP A 259 -8.78 -2.12 -5.24
C ASP A 259 -7.77 -3.28 -5.48
N PRO A 260 -6.52 -3.15 -4.99
CA PRO A 260 -5.52 -4.20 -5.13
C PRO A 260 -5.85 -5.52 -4.39
N GLU A 261 -6.91 -5.55 -3.58
CA GLU A 261 -7.44 -6.76 -2.94
C GLU A 261 -8.57 -7.40 -3.78
N GLY A 262 -8.85 -6.85 -4.97
CA GLY A 262 -9.92 -7.31 -5.87
C GLY A 262 -11.32 -6.93 -5.43
N LYS A 263 -11.45 -6.02 -4.45
CA LYS A 263 -12.75 -5.57 -3.93
C LYS A 263 -13.24 -4.36 -4.70
N PHE A 264 -14.54 -4.30 -4.91
CA PHE A 264 -15.19 -3.17 -5.56
C PHE A 264 -15.03 -1.89 -4.73
N ILE A 265 -14.60 -0.80 -5.37
CA ILE A 265 -14.51 0.53 -4.77
C ILE A 265 -15.70 1.38 -5.18
N ASP A 266 -15.86 1.57 -6.50
CA ASP A 266 -16.85 2.50 -7.05
C ASP A 266 -17.21 2.13 -8.50
N ALA A 267 -18.31 2.70 -8.99
CA ALA A 267 -18.72 2.60 -10.39
C ALA A 267 -18.87 4.01 -10.99
N LEU A 268 -18.23 4.22 -12.13
CA LEU A 268 -18.31 5.47 -12.87
C LEU A 268 -19.18 5.26 -14.12
N GLY A 269 -20.30 5.96 -14.16
CA GLY A 269 -21.19 5.96 -15.34
C GLY A 269 -20.83 7.05 -16.35
N ASP A 270 -21.64 7.17 -17.37
CA ASP A 270 -21.55 8.13 -18.47
C ASP A 270 -21.58 9.60 -18.03
N MET A 271 -22.17 9.89 -16.86
CA MET A 271 -22.20 11.23 -16.26
C MET A 271 -20.81 11.79 -15.92
N TYR A 272 -19.80 10.94 -15.81
CA TYR A 272 -18.43 11.37 -15.55
C TYR A 272 -17.70 11.63 -16.86
N ASP A 273 -17.34 12.91 -17.06
CA ASP A 273 -16.46 13.29 -18.18
C ASP A 273 -14.99 12.85 -17.89
N GLU A 274 -14.12 13.12 -18.85
CA GLU A 274 -12.70 12.76 -18.75
C GLU A 274 -12.02 13.32 -17.48
N LYS A 275 -12.40 14.54 -17.06
CA LYS A 275 -11.80 15.24 -15.92
C LYS A 275 -12.37 14.75 -14.60
N ALA A 276 -13.71 14.77 -14.47
CA ALA A 276 -14.39 14.38 -13.24
C ALA A 276 -14.17 12.88 -12.92
N GLY A 277 -14.13 12.02 -13.94
CA GLY A 277 -13.83 10.61 -13.76
C GLY A 277 -12.40 10.37 -13.27
N LEU A 278 -11.42 11.06 -13.86
CA LEU A 278 -10.03 11.00 -13.42
C LEU A 278 -9.86 11.46 -11.97
N GLU A 279 -10.40 12.65 -11.63
CA GLU A 279 -10.34 13.19 -10.27
C GLU A 279 -10.98 12.22 -9.26
N LYS A 280 -12.08 11.58 -9.64
CA LYS A 280 -12.74 10.60 -8.78
C LYS A 280 -11.91 9.34 -8.60
N ILE A 281 -11.32 8.78 -9.65
CA ILE A 281 -10.42 7.62 -9.57
C ILE A 281 -9.23 7.94 -8.67
N GLU A 282 -8.57 9.08 -8.89
CA GLU A 282 -7.42 9.52 -8.07
C GLU A 282 -7.80 9.70 -6.60
N ALA A 283 -8.95 10.31 -6.31
CA ALA A 283 -9.45 10.47 -4.95
C ALA A 283 -9.73 9.13 -4.25
N GLN A 284 -10.29 8.15 -4.98
CA GLN A 284 -10.53 6.81 -4.44
C GLN A 284 -9.22 6.05 -4.18
N MET A 285 -8.24 6.18 -5.08
CA MET A 285 -6.91 5.60 -4.90
C MET A 285 -6.17 6.21 -3.70
N ASP A 286 -6.27 7.55 -3.51
CA ASP A 286 -5.66 8.25 -2.37
C ASP A 286 -6.33 7.91 -1.03
N ALA A 287 -7.63 7.65 -1.05
CA ALA A 287 -8.38 7.26 0.14
C ALA A 287 -8.14 5.79 0.54
N TYR A 288 -7.64 4.97 -0.38
CA TYR A 288 -7.44 3.55 -0.14
C TYR A 288 -6.36 3.28 0.92
N MET A 289 -6.66 2.37 1.81
CA MET A 289 -5.72 1.85 2.79
C MET A 289 -5.78 0.32 2.78
N PRO A 290 -4.66 -0.39 2.52
CA PRO A 290 -4.61 -1.85 2.54
C PRO A 290 -5.14 -2.44 3.84
N GLN A 291 -5.85 -3.57 3.77
CA GLN A 291 -6.44 -4.22 4.94
C GLN A 291 -5.39 -4.53 6.01
N ALA A 292 -4.22 -5.03 5.61
CA ALA A 292 -3.12 -5.32 6.53
C ALA A 292 -2.62 -4.07 7.29
N GLU A 293 -2.63 -2.90 6.65
CA GLU A 293 -2.25 -1.65 7.32
C GLU A 293 -3.34 -1.16 8.28
N ARG A 294 -4.62 -1.29 7.90
CA ARG A 294 -5.77 -1.00 8.78
C ARG A 294 -5.75 -1.86 10.03
N GLU A 295 -5.55 -3.18 9.88
CA GLU A 295 -5.43 -4.11 10.99
C GLU A 295 -4.22 -3.79 11.89
N ARG A 296 -3.07 -3.44 11.30
CA ARG A 296 -1.89 -3.01 12.04
C ARG A 296 -2.17 -1.75 12.87
N ARG A 297 -2.86 -0.76 12.31
CA ARG A 297 -3.24 0.47 13.02
C ARG A 297 -4.24 0.18 14.13
N MET A 298 -5.24 -0.65 13.88
CA MET A 298 -6.21 -1.06 14.90
C MET A 298 -5.61 -1.90 16.03
N ASN A 299 -4.57 -2.68 15.77
CA ASN A 299 -3.88 -3.52 16.74
C ASN A 299 -2.59 -2.90 17.30
N SER A 300 -2.33 -1.61 17.00
CA SER A 300 -1.16 -0.90 17.50
C SER A 300 -1.26 -0.67 19.02
N TRP A 301 -0.12 -0.35 19.67
CA TRP A 301 -0.06 -0.11 21.11
C TRP A 301 -0.97 1.03 21.58
N TYR A 302 -1.32 1.96 20.70
CA TYR A 302 -2.27 3.05 20.98
C TYR A 302 -3.72 2.71 20.59
N SER A 303 -4.00 1.47 20.19
CA SER A 303 -5.35 1.04 19.75
C SER A 303 -6.40 1.18 20.87
N PHE A 304 -5.98 1.14 22.14
CA PHE A 304 -6.86 1.39 23.28
C PHE A 304 -7.44 2.82 23.29
N LEU A 305 -6.75 3.78 22.64
CA LEU A 305 -7.24 5.15 22.45
C LEU A 305 -8.22 5.28 21.27
N LEU A 306 -8.27 4.26 20.39
CA LEU A 306 -9.11 4.23 19.20
C LEU A 306 -10.41 3.42 19.43
N LYS A 307 -10.51 2.69 20.53
CA LYS A 307 -11.73 1.98 20.94
C LYS A 307 -12.63 2.92 21.71
#